data_5639591e68ab3fc0509831fdd9e9fcaf
#
_entry.id   5639591e68ab3fc0509831fdd9e9fcaf
#
_cell.length_a   1.000
_cell.length_b   1.000
_cell.length_c   1.000
_cell.angle_alpha   90.00
_cell.angle_beta   90.00
_cell.angle_gamma   90.00
#
_symmetry.space_group_name_H-M   'P 1'
#
loop_
_entity.id
_entity.type
_entity.pdbx_description
1 polymer ?
#
loop_
_entity_poly.entity_id
_entity_poly.type
_entity_poly.pdbx_seq_one_letter_code
_entity_poly.pdbx_strand_id
1 'polypeptide(L)'
;MRTWGHSGLKPLIAWHGFARNSLDFNTLAESLCATYFVIAPDTPGRGLSAWLSPELYRFETYTDLAQLMIEHFAAPKPVDWIGTSMGGIIGMLVAEQRPELIRSLVLNDIGPEVPQSAIDRIASYTGILPIFPSLQEAEAHFRAVYVPFGTLTDNEWAQLTLSSVRRTADGLWTPHYDPNINKHFGVLPRDSALAWARFEAMSCPTLVIRGETSDLLTDAIAERMRLSRNNVQRVDFKNAGHAPYLNTTSQIRAIKQFLASD
;
A
#
# COMPACT_ATOMS: atom_id res chain seq x y z
N MET A 1 -11.16 -1.76 9.11
CA MET A 1 -11.04 -2.83 8.10
C MET A 1 -12.30 -2.85 7.24
N ARG A 2 -12.15 -3.07 5.94
CA ARG A 2 -13.22 -3.29 4.96
C ARG A 2 -13.07 -4.64 4.30
N THR A 3 -14.18 -5.23 3.87
CA THR A 3 -14.17 -6.52 3.17
C THR A 3 -15.11 -6.50 1.97
N TRP A 4 -14.76 -7.25 0.92
CA TRP A 4 -15.58 -7.47 -0.27
C TRP A 4 -15.58 -8.95 -0.60
N GLY A 5 -16.68 -9.46 -1.18
CA GLY A 5 -16.89 -10.89 -1.35
C GLY A 5 -17.32 -11.57 -0.05
N HIS A 6 -17.08 -12.87 0.08
CA HIS A 6 -17.43 -13.65 1.27
C HIS A 6 -16.31 -14.63 1.66
N SER A 7 -16.26 -15.05 2.91
CA SER A 7 -15.18 -15.85 3.51
C SER A 7 -14.95 -17.24 2.88
N GLY A 8 -15.88 -17.74 2.06
CA GLY A 8 -15.70 -18.99 1.30
C GLY A 8 -14.80 -18.86 0.07
N LEU A 9 -14.54 -17.63 -0.40
CA LEU A 9 -13.68 -17.34 -1.55
C LEU A 9 -12.19 -17.41 -1.18
N LYS A 10 -11.31 -17.27 -2.17
CA LYS A 10 -9.85 -17.18 -1.96
C LYS A 10 -9.53 -15.92 -1.14
N PRO A 11 -8.80 -16.00 -0.02
CA PRO A 11 -8.49 -14.82 0.78
C PRO A 11 -7.42 -13.96 0.10
N LEU A 12 -7.63 -12.63 0.10
CA LEU A 12 -6.73 -11.65 -0.43
C LEU A 12 -6.62 -10.46 0.52
N ILE A 13 -5.41 -10.13 0.93
CA ILE A 13 -5.12 -8.93 1.70
C ILE A 13 -4.78 -7.78 0.75
N ALA A 14 -5.42 -6.61 0.92
CA ALA A 14 -5.10 -5.38 0.20
C ALA A 14 -4.66 -4.30 1.21
N TRP A 15 -3.35 -3.99 1.26
CA TRP A 15 -2.78 -3.12 2.29
C TRP A 15 -2.28 -1.80 1.70
N HIS A 16 -2.77 -0.69 2.25
CA HIS A 16 -2.57 0.67 1.75
C HIS A 16 -1.17 1.27 2.06
N GLY A 17 -0.87 2.39 1.44
CA GLY A 17 0.35 3.18 1.65
C GLY A 17 0.36 3.96 2.97
N PHE A 18 1.48 4.64 3.25
CA PHE A 18 1.83 5.20 4.57
C PHE A 18 0.75 6.10 5.20
N ALA A 19 0.29 7.14 4.51
CA ALA A 19 -0.71 8.10 5.00
C ALA A 19 -2.10 7.88 4.36
N ARG A 20 -2.39 6.65 3.91
CA ARG A 20 -3.61 6.28 3.21
C ARG A 20 -4.47 5.36 4.07
N ASN A 21 -5.53 4.81 3.50
CA ASN A 21 -6.44 3.88 4.18
C ASN A 21 -7.05 2.86 3.19
N SER A 22 -7.86 1.95 3.70
CA SER A 22 -8.47 0.85 2.96
C SER A 22 -9.34 1.26 1.77
N LEU A 23 -9.85 2.50 1.75
CA LEU A 23 -10.70 3.01 0.67
C LEU A 23 -9.96 3.16 -0.67
N ASP A 24 -8.63 3.20 -0.68
CA ASP A 24 -7.84 3.21 -1.91
C ASP A 24 -8.08 1.97 -2.78
N PHE A 25 -8.54 0.89 -2.18
CA PHE A 25 -8.78 -0.37 -2.87
C PHE A 25 -10.22 -0.58 -3.35
N ASN A 26 -11.15 0.36 -3.16
CA ASN A 26 -12.56 0.16 -3.51
C ASN A 26 -12.76 -0.40 -4.93
N THR A 27 -12.26 0.31 -5.94
CA THR A 27 -12.43 -0.08 -7.36
C THR A 27 -11.78 -1.43 -7.66
N LEU A 28 -10.58 -1.67 -7.15
CA LEU A 28 -9.87 -2.94 -7.33
C LEU A 28 -10.63 -4.07 -6.63
N ALA A 29 -11.02 -3.89 -5.37
CA ALA A 29 -11.71 -4.90 -4.58
C ALA A 29 -13.09 -5.26 -5.17
N GLU A 30 -13.87 -4.28 -5.63
CA GLU A 30 -15.12 -4.52 -6.35
C GLU A 30 -14.89 -5.37 -7.61
N SER A 31 -13.79 -5.15 -8.31
CA SER A 31 -13.44 -5.94 -9.49
C SER A 31 -13.03 -7.38 -9.20
N LEU A 32 -12.57 -7.67 -7.97
CA LEU A 32 -12.05 -8.96 -7.52
C LEU A 32 -13.05 -9.77 -6.69
N CYS A 33 -14.07 -9.13 -6.10
CA CYS A 33 -14.95 -9.73 -5.08
C CYS A 33 -15.79 -10.93 -5.55
N ALA A 34 -15.91 -11.17 -6.84
CA ALA A 34 -16.56 -12.38 -7.35
C ALA A 34 -15.70 -13.65 -7.18
N THR A 35 -14.36 -13.49 -7.04
CA THR A 35 -13.41 -14.60 -6.95
C THR A 35 -12.65 -14.60 -5.62
N TYR A 36 -12.48 -13.43 -5.03
CA TYR A 36 -11.70 -13.23 -3.82
C TYR A 36 -12.53 -12.69 -2.66
N PHE A 37 -12.23 -13.17 -1.46
CA PHE A 37 -12.57 -12.49 -0.22
C PHE A 37 -11.47 -11.45 0.04
N VAL A 38 -11.71 -10.22 -0.38
CA VAL A 38 -10.75 -9.11 -0.22
C VAL A 38 -10.89 -8.52 1.17
N ILE A 39 -9.78 -8.41 1.88
CA ILE A 39 -9.68 -7.87 3.23
C ILE A 39 -8.71 -6.68 3.19
N ALA A 40 -9.21 -5.48 3.40
CA ALA A 40 -8.39 -4.27 3.41
C ALA A 40 -8.44 -3.62 4.82
N PRO A 41 -7.36 -3.71 5.61
CA PRO A 41 -7.28 -3.03 6.88
C PRO A 41 -7.03 -1.53 6.72
N ASP A 42 -7.46 -0.75 7.69
CA ASP A 42 -6.83 0.52 7.99
C ASP A 42 -5.69 0.24 8.98
N THR A 43 -4.47 0.58 8.63
CA THR A 43 -3.32 0.46 9.55
C THR A 43 -3.58 1.30 10.80
N PRO A 44 -3.20 0.87 12.02
CA PRO A 44 -3.34 1.72 13.21
C PRO A 44 -2.85 3.15 12.98
N GLY A 45 -3.64 4.11 13.48
CA GLY A 45 -3.39 5.54 13.27
C GLY A 45 -3.86 6.08 11.91
N ARG A 46 -4.53 5.28 11.07
CA ARG A 46 -5.09 5.72 9.78
C ARG A 46 -6.55 5.30 9.67
N GLY A 47 -7.31 6.04 8.87
CA GLY A 47 -8.70 5.73 8.63
C GLY A 47 -9.52 5.59 9.91
N LEU A 48 -10.24 4.48 10.04
CA LEU A 48 -11.10 4.20 11.20
C LEU A 48 -10.41 3.35 12.29
N SER A 49 -9.12 3.01 12.12
CA SER A 49 -8.37 2.27 13.13
C SER A 49 -7.94 3.16 14.30
N ALA A 50 -7.79 2.55 15.48
CA ALA A 50 -7.36 3.24 16.68
C ALA A 50 -5.99 3.92 16.51
N TRP A 51 -5.82 5.03 17.21
CA TRP A 51 -4.51 5.66 17.36
C TRP A 51 -3.74 4.95 18.48
N LEU A 52 -2.46 4.75 18.25
CA LEU A 52 -1.58 4.06 19.19
C LEU A 52 -0.62 5.05 19.88
N SER A 53 0.06 4.58 20.91
CA SER A 53 1.24 5.30 21.42
C SER A 53 2.28 5.43 20.32
N PRO A 54 2.94 6.59 20.17
CA PRO A 54 3.85 6.88 19.05
C PRO A 54 4.95 5.83 18.83
N GLU A 55 5.41 5.15 19.89
CA GLU A 55 6.44 4.11 19.84
C GLU A 55 5.98 2.82 19.13
N LEU A 56 4.68 2.63 18.99
CA LEU A 56 4.08 1.45 18.34
C LEU A 56 3.88 1.63 16.83
N TYR A 57 4.10 2.83 16.27
CA TYR A 57 4.03 3.06 14.83
C TYR A 57 5.31 2.57 14.13
N ARG A 58 5.51 1.26 14.12
CA ARG A 58 6.69 0.59 13.57
C ARG A 58 6.32 -0.68 12.81
N PHE A 59 7.20 -1.13 11.93
CA PHE A 59 6.92 -2.26 11.05
C PHE A 59 6.68 -3.56 11.80
N GLU A 60 7.36 -3.81 12.91
CA GLU A 60 7.13 -5.00 13.74
C GLU A 60 5.68 -5.08 14.19
N THR A 61 5.13 -3.99 14.72
CA THR A 61 3.71 -3.92 15.13
C THR A 61 2.77 -4.20 13.95
N TYR A 62 3.05 -3.64 12.77
CA TYR A 62 2.20 -3.84 11.60
C TYR A 62 2.30 -5.26 11.06
N THR A 63 3.48 -5.86 11.10
CA THR A 63 3.71 -7.24 10.67
C THR A 63 3.03 -8.23 11.59
N ASP A 64 3.11 -8.04 12.92
CA ASP A 64 2.41 -8.86 13.91
C ASP A 64 0.88 -8.80 13.70
N LEU A 65 0.34 -7.60 13.51
CA LEU A 65 -1.09 -7.41 13.22
C LEU A 65 -1.49 -8.07 11.90
N ALA A 66 -0.65 -8.02 10.89
CA ALA A 66 -0.90 -8.66 9.60
C ALA A 66 -0.97 -10.19 9.74
N GLN A 67 -0.04 -10.79 10.47
CA GLN A 67 -0.04 -12.24 10.74
C GLN A 67 -1.30 -12.66 11.50
N LEU A 68 -1.66 -11.96 12.58
CA LEU A 68 -2.88 -12.20 13.34
C LEU A 68 -4.14 -12.07 12.46
N MET A 69 -4.20 -11.10 11.56
CA MET A 69 -5.31 -10.96 10.62
C MET A 69 -5.41 -12.15 9.68
N ILE A 70 -4.29 -12.60 9.09
CA ILE A 70 -4.27 -13.77 8.20
C ILE A 70 -4.76 -15.01 8.98
N GLU A 71 -4.25 -15.24 10.17
CA GLU A 71 -4.66 -16.35 11.02
C GLU A 71 -6.16 -16.31 11.36
N HIS A 72 -6.70 -15.13 11.63
CA HIS A 72 -8.11 -14.97 12.00
C HIS A 72 -9.08 -15.12 10.81
N PHE A 73 -8.74 -14.53 9.65
CA PHE A 73 -9.68 -14.42 8.53
C PHE A 73 -9.45 -15.43 7.41
N ALA A 74 -8.26 -16.01 7.30
CA ALA A 74 -7.87 -16.84 6.17
C ALA A 74 -7.46 -18.27 6.56
N ALA A 75 -7.04 -18.53 7.80
CA ALA A 75 -6.54 -19.85 8.18
C ALA A 75 -7.54 -20.98 7.87
N PRO A 76 -7.06 -22.14 7.41
CA PRO A 76 -5.66 -22.51 7.23
C PRO A 76 -5.06 -22.15 5.85
N LYS A 77 -5.73 -21.31 5.04
CA LYS A 77 -5.32 -21.01 3.67
C LYS A 77 -4.31 -19.85 3.65
N PRO A 78 -3.23 -19.95 2.84
CA PRO A 78 -2.41 -18.78 2.56
C PRO A 78 -3.20 -17.72 1.78
N VAL A 79 -2.77 -16.46 1.89
CA VAL A 79 -3.40 -15.32 1.23
C VAL A 79 -2.63 -14.89 -0.01
N ASP A 80 -3.33 -14.32 -0.97
CA ASP A 80 -2.72 -13.39 -1.90
C ASP A 80 -2.60 -12.02 -1.23
N TRP A 81 -1.53 -11.32 -1.53
CA TRP A 81 -1.26 -10.01 -0.93
C TRP A 81 -1.06 -8.94 -2.01
N ILE A 82 -1.76 -7.83 -1.90
CA ILE A 82 -1.54 -6.63 -2.70
C ILE A 82 -1.15 -5.52 -1.72
N GLY A 83 0.08 -5.03 -1.83
CA GLY A 83 0.57 -3.98 -0.95
C GLY A 83 1.05 -2.76 -1.73
N THR A 84 0.49 -1.59 -1.42
CA THR A 84 0.98 -0.32 -1.96
C THR A 84 2.01 0.29 -1.02
N SER A 85 3.23 0.59 -1.53
CA SER A 85 4.24 1.30 -0.74
C SER A 85 4.48 0.61 0.62
N MET A 86 4.20 1.26 1.75
CA MET A 86 4.28 0.67 3.10
C MET A 86 3.59 -0.71 3.18
N GLY A 87 2.41 -0.86 2.56
CA GLY A 87 1.69 -2.14 2.54
C GLY A 87 2.46 -3.24 1.82
N GLY A 88 3.27 -2.90 0.82
CA GLY A 88 4.18 -3.84 0.16
C GLY A 88 5.37 -4.22 1.05
N ILE A 89 5.92 -3.28 1.81
CA ILE A 89 6.98 -3.58 2.81
C ILE A 89 6.45 -4.57 3.85
N ILE A 90 5.25 -4.33 4.39
CA ILE A 90 4.62 -5.24 5.36
C ILE A 90 4.44 -6.63 4.73
N GLY A 91 3.96 -6.71 3.49
CA GLY A 91 3.82 -7.98 2.76
C GLY A 91 5.15 -8.72 2.57
N MET A 92 6.23 -8.02 2.22
CA MET A 92 7.57 -8.61 2.13
C MET A 92 8.05 -9.14 3.48
N LEU A 93 7.84 -8.40 4.57
CA LEU A 93 8.22 -8.83 5.92
C LEU A 93 7.42 -10.05 6.40
N VAL A 94 6.12 -10.12 6.10
CA VAL A 94 5.32 -11.32 6.39
C VAL A 94 5.81 -12.51 5.56
N ALA A 95 6.05 -12.33 4.26
CA ALA A 95 6.53 -13.40 3.38
C ALA A 95 7.92 -13.92 3.77
N GLU A 96 8.77 -13.07 4.36
CA GLU A 96 10.06 -13.47 4.92
C GLU A 96 9.91 -14.27 6.22
N GLN A 97 9.12 -13.74 7.16
CA GLN A 97 8.98 -14.33 8.50
C GLN A 97 8.12 -15.60 8.52
N ARG A 98 7.07 -15.61 7.71
CA ARG A 98 6.04 -16.65 7.65
C ARG A 98 5.67 -16.96 6.19
N PRO A 99 6.61 -17.56 5.42
CA PRO A 99 6.42 -17.81 3.98
C PRO A 99 5.17 -18.66 3.68
N GLU A 100 4.75 -19.50 4.61
CA GLU A 100 3.55 -20.32 4.48
C GLU A 100 2.24 -19.53 4.49
N LEU A 101 2.26 -18.27 4.93
CA LEU A 101 1.06 -17.42 4.97
C LEU A 101 0.81 -16.69 3.65
N ILE A 102 1.80 -16.54 2.79
CA ILE A 102 1.69 -15.76 1.55
C ILE A 102 1.79 -16.68 0.33
N ARG A 103 0.71 -16.77 -0.45
CA ARG A 103 0.66 -17.52 -1.70
C ARG A 103 1.32 -16.74 -2.83
N SER A 104 0.94 -15.48 -3.01
CA SER A 104 1.48 -14.58 -4.02
C SER A 104 1.53 -13.14 -3.52
N LEU A 105 2.43 -12.33 -4.07
CA LEU A 105 2.69 -10.97 -3.62
C LEU A 105 2.64 -9.97 -4.78
N VAL A 106 1.79 -8.97 -4.70
CA VAL A 106 1.76 -7.82 -5.60
C VAL A 106 2.34 -6.62 -4.86
N LEU A 107 3.47 -6.12 -5.34
CA LEU A 107 4.17 -4.94 -4.82
C LEU A 107 3.85 -3.74 -5.70
N ASN A 108 2.98 -2.86 -5.24
CA ASN A 108 2.63 -1.65 -5.95
C ASN A 108 3.59 -0.53 -5.57
N ASP A 109 4.53 -0.29 -6.46
CA ASP A 109 5.52 0.78 -6.48
C ASP A 109 6.42 0.83 -5.24
N ILE A 110 6.94 -0.33 -4.85
CA ILE A 110 7.86 -0.49 -3.73
C ILE A 110 8.81 -1.66 -3.98
N GLY A 111 10.01 -1.55 -3.45
CA GLY A 111 11.02 -2.60 -3.48
C GLY A 111 11.77 -2.72 -2.15
N PRO A 112 12.77 -3.60 -2.09
CA PRO A 112 13.61 -3.79 -0.90
C PRO A 112 14.49 -2.58 -0.59
N GLU A 113 14.67 -1.68 -1.55
CA GLU A 113 15.46 -0.46 -1.42
C GLU A 113 14.60 0.75 -1.79
N VAL A 114 14.72 1.83 -1.01
CA VAL A 114 13.99 3.08 -1.24
C VAL A 114 14.99 4.24 -1.21
N PRO A 115 15.06 5.07 -2.26
CA PRO A 115 15.92 6.26 -2.28
C PRO A 115 15.61 7.23 -1.13
N GLN A 116 16.65 7.75 -0.48
CA GLN A 116 16.49 8.68 0.64
C GLN A 116 15.69 9.93 0.25
N SER A 117 15.90 10.45 -0.97
CA SER A 117 15.17 11.61 -1.50
C SER A 117 13.64 11.39 -1.54
N ALA A 118 13.20 10.17 -1.84
CA ALA A 118 11.77 9.82 -1.84
C ALA A 118 11.22 9.76 -0.39
N ILE A 119 12.00 9.25 0.55
CA ILE A 119 11.66 9.25 1.98
C ILE A 119 11.54 10.69 2.48
N ASP A 120 12.51 11.55 2.17
CA ASP A 120 12.52 12.96 2.58
C ASP A 120 11.32 13.73 2.00
N ARG A 121 10.96 13.47 0.73
CA ARG A 121 9.76 14.03 0.11
C ARG A 121 8.49 13.62 0.83
N ILE A 122 8.32 12.34 1.14
CA ILE A 122 7.13 11.86 1.86
C ILE A 122 7.10 12.45 3.27
N ALA A 123 8.24 12.49 3.97
CA ALA A 123 8.34 13.07 5.30
C ALA A 123 7.97 14.56 5.33
N SER A 124 8.19 15.29 4.23
CA SER A 124 7.92 16.73 4.17
C SER A 124 6.44 17.11 4.27
N TYR A 125 5.52 16.20 3.93
CA TYR A 125 4.07 16.46 4.00
C TYR A 125 3.32 15.54 4.97
N THR A 126 3.94 14.47 5.45
CA THR A 126 3.33 13.59 6.46
C THR A 126 3.69 14.08 7.88
N GLY A 127 2.83 13.78 8.86
CA GLY A 127 3.02 14.26 10.24
C GLY A 127 2.53 15.69 10.48
N ILE A 128 2.08 16.39 9.46
CA ILE A 128 1.44 17.71 9.55
C ILE A 128 -0.06 17.50 9.29
N LEU A 129 -0.91 18.07 10.17
CA LEU A 129 -2.37 18.04 9.99
C LEU A 129 -2.87 19.44 9.62
N PRO A 130 -2.84 19.84 8.33
CA PRO A 130 -3.45 21.08 7.91
C PRO A 130 -4.97 21.06 8.19
N ILE A 131 -5.52 22.22 8.45
CA ILE A 131 -6.96 22.42 8.65
C ILE A 131 -7.52 23.09 7.40
N PHE A 132 -8.59 22.53 6.87
CA PHE A 132 -9.25 23.03 5.67
C PHE A 132 -10.69 23.47 6.00
N PRO A 133 -11.06 24.71 5.66
CA PRO A 133 -12.45 25.22 5.79
C PRO A 133 -13.45 24.43 4.94
N SER A 134 -13.00 23.90 3.79
CA SER A 134 -13.86 23.20 2.84
C SER A 134 -13.20 21.96 2.25
N LEU A 135 -14.00 21.04 1.68
CA LEU A 135 -13.50 19.92 0.91
C LEU A 135 -12.76 20.36 -0.35
N GLN A 136 -13.14 21.49 -0.93
CA GLN A 136 -12.47 22.04 -2.11
C GLN A 136 -11.02 22.45 -1.80
N GLU A 137 -10.78 23.07 -0.64
CA GLU A 137 -9.42 23.40 -0.20
C GLU A 137 -8.61 22.17 0.15
N ALA A 138 -9.24 21.17 0.77
CA ALA A 138 -8.60 19.88 1.01
C ALA A 138 -8.22 19.19 -0.31
N GLU A 139 -9.10 19.20 -1.32
CA GLU A 139 -8.82 18.64 -2.64
C GLU A 139 -7.66 19.35 -3.33
N ALA A 140 -7.64 20.69 -3.30
CA ALA A 140 -6.53 21.48 -3.86
C ALA A 140 -5.19 21.09 -3.22
N HIS A 141 -5.18 20.90 -1.90
CA HIS A 141 -3.99 20.42 -1.17
C HIS A 141 -3.59 19.00 -1.62
N PHE A 142 -4.51 18.05 -1.68
CA PHE A 142 -4.17 16.68 -2.08
C PHE A 142 -3.77 16.56 -3.54
N ARG A 143 -4.36 17.35 -4.44
CA ARG A 143 -3.91 17.45 -5.84
C ARG A 143 -2.45 17.90 -5.93
N ALA A 144 -2.01 18.83 -5.07
CA ALA A 144 -0.62 19.27 -5.03
C ALA A 144 0.32 18.21 -4.44
N VAL A 145 -0.08 17.55 -3.34
CA VAL A 145 0.75 16.56 -2.63
C VAL A 145 0.84 15.25 -3.39
N TYR A 146 -0.26 14.79 -4.00
CA TYR A 146 -0.35 13.48 -4.66
C TYR A 146 -0.23 13.55 -6.19
N VAL A 147 0.36 14.62 -6.74
CA VAL A 147 0.72 14.68 -8.18
C VAL A 147 1.37 13.39 -8.67
N PRO A 148 2.27 12.74 -7.91
CA PRO A 148 2.90 11.49 -8.35
C PRO A 148 1.95 10.28 -8.51
N PHE A 149 0.70 10.34 -8.03
CA PHE A 149 -0.25 9.22 -8.23
C PHE A 149 -0.65 9.03 -9.70
N GLY A 150 -0.35 10.01 -10.55
CA GLY A 150 -0.64 9.99 -11.97
C GLY A 150 -1.89 10.81 -12.30
N THR A 151 -2.44 10.56 -13.50
CA THR A 151 -3.62 11.28 -13.99
C THR A 151 -4.88 10.68 -13.38
N LEU A 152 -5.55 11.44 -12.51
CA LEU A 152 -6.85 11.11 -11.95
C LEU A 152 -7.91 12.08 -12.52
N THR A 153 -9.11 11.58 -12.74
CA THR A 153 -10.28 12.38 -13.10
C THR A 153 -10.73 13.23 -11.90
N ASP A 154 -11.54 14.26 -12.12
CA ASP A 154 -12.09 15.08 -11.03
C ASP A 154 -12.93 14.27 -10.04
N ASN A 155 -13.68 13.27 -10.53
CA ASN A 155 -14.42 12.37 -9.66
C ASN A 155 -13.49 11.52 -8.77
N GLU A 156 -12.39 11.01 -9.31
CA GLU A 156 -11.40 10.25 -8.54
C GLU A 156 -10.71 11.13 -7.51
N TRP A 157 -10.38 12.38 -7.84
CA TRP A 157 -9.85 13.35 -6.89
C TRP A 157 -10.83 13.64 -5.76
N ALA A 158 -12.12 13.82 -6.07
CA ALA A 158 -13.16 14.03 -5.06
C ALA A 158 -13.27 12.81 -4.12
N GLN A 159 -13.27 11.59 -4.65
CA GLN A 159 -13.32 10.35 -3.86
C GLN A 159 -12.05 10.18 -3.00
N LEU A 160 -10.86 10.42 -3.56
CA LEU A 160 -9.60 10.39 -2.84
C LEU A 160 -9.59 11.40 -1.69
N THR A 161 -10.07 12.62 -1.95
CA THR A 161 -10.17 13.66 -0.92
C THR A 161 -11.10 13.24 0.21
N LEU A 162 -12.31 12.78 -0.11
CA LEU A 162 -13.28 12.32 0.88
C LEU A 162 -12.74 11.18 1.75
N SER A 163 -11.97 10.27 1.16
CA SER A 163 -11.33 9.16 1.89
C SER A 163 -10.14 9.62 2.74
N SER A 164 -9.54 10.77 2.43
CA SER A 164 -8.31 11.26 3.05
C SER A 164 -8.55 12.19 4.23
N VAL A 165 -9.78 12.68 4.44
CA VAL A 165 -10.09 13.66 5.49
C VAL A 165 -11.08 13.13 6.51
N ARG A 166 -11.07 13.77 7.69
CA ARG A 166 -12.09 13.65 8.72
C ARG A 166 -12.54 15.03 9.20
N ARG A 167 -13.70 15.10 9.81
CA ARG A 167 -14.16 16.33 10.49
C ARG A 167 -13.43 16.53 11.82
N THR A 168 -13.07 17.78 12.10
CA THR A 168 -12.65 18.22 13.43
C THR A 168 -13.87 18.50 14.30
N ALA A 169 -13.67 18.73 15.61
CA ALA A 169 -14.74 19.11 16.52
C ALA A 169 -15.44 20.43 16.11
N ASP A 170 -14.70 21.35 15.51
CA ASP A 170 -15.19 22.64 15.02
C ASP A 170 -15.83 22.56 13.62
N GLY A 171 -16.00 21.33 13.08
CA GLY A 171 -16.66 21.11 11.80
C GLY A 171 -15.79 21.36 10.57
N LEU A 172 -14.51 21.65 10.74
CA LEU A 172 -13.52 21.79 9.67
C LEU A 172 -13.01 20.43 9.21
N TRP A 173 -12.12 20.41 8.21
CA TRP A 173 -11.56 19.18 7.68
C TRP A 173 -10.06 19.10 7.97
N THR A 174 -9.56 17.88 8.19
CA THR A 174 -8.14 17.61 8.41
C THR A 174 -7.80 16.20 7.89
N PRO A 175 -6.54 15.90 7.56
CA PRO A 175 -6.16 14.55 7.15
C PRO A 175 -6.57 13.48 8.15
N HIS A 176 -6.94 12.29 7.64
CA HIS A 176 -7.51 11.20 8.42
C HIS A 176 -6.44 10.21 8.90
N TYR A 177 -5.39 10.73 9.54
CA TYR A 177 -4.36 9.93 10.19
C TYR A 177 -3.80 10.63 11.44
N ASP A 178 -3.14 9.87 12.32
CA ASP A 178 -2.41 10.38 13.48
C ASP A 178 -1.07 10.98 13.02
N PRO A 179 -0.74 12.24 13.33
CA PRO A 179 0.56 12.83 12.95
C PRO A 179 1.77 12.08 13.52
N ASN A 180 1.59 11.33 14.61
CA ASN A 180 2.67 10.55 15.23
C ASN A 180 3.10 9.34 14.40
N ILE A 181 2.36 8.95 13.35
CA ILE A 181 2.80 7.89 12.43
C ILE A 181 4.18 8.19 11.83
N ASN A 182 4.55 9.47 11.75
CA ASN A 182 5.81 9.93 11.19
C ASN A 182 7.02 9.73 12.14
N LYS A 183 6.80 9.39 13.40
CA LYS A 183 7.86 9.31 14.42
C LYS A 183 8.98 8.33 14.04
N HIS A 184 8.62 7.21 13.44
CA HIS A 184 9.57 6.19 12.98
C HIS A 184 9.64 6.09 11.46
N PHE A 185 9.06 7.06 10.74
CA PHE A 185 9.17 7.11 9.29
C PHE A 185 10.61 7.42 8.88
N GLY A 186 11.13 6.69 7.92
CA GLY A 186 12.54 6.85 7.50
C GLY A 186 13.55 6.08 8.36
N VAL A 187 13.14 5.45 9.44
CA VAL A 187 13.92 4.45 10.18
C VAL A 187 13.72 3.07 9.55
N LEU A 188 13.74 3.01 8.22
CA LEU A 188 13.89 1.73 7.53
C LEU A 188 15.29 1.21 7.81
N PRO A 189 15.47 -0.13 7.94
CA PRO A 189 16.80 -0.71 8.03
C PRO A 189 17.64 -0.18 6.86
N ARG A 190 18.67 0.61 7.15
CA ARG A 190 19.53 1.23 6.11
C ARG A 190 20.46 0.22 5.43
N ASP A 191 20.44 -1.02 5.87
CA ASP A 191 21.20 -2.08 5.22
C ASP A 191 20.44 -2.60 3.98
N SER A 192 20.68 -1.91 2.87
CA SER A 192 20.10 -2.30 1.59
C SER A 192 20.55 -3.71 1.17
N ALA A 193 21.75 -4.13 1.55
CA ALA A 193 22.25 -5.48 1.24
C ALA A 193 21.42 -6.55 1.95
N LEU A 194 21.10 -6.35 3.22
CA LEU A 194 20.24 -7.27 3.98
C LEU A 194 18.81 -7.29 3.41
N ALA A 195 18.25 -6.13 3.08
CA ALA A 195 16.92 -6.04 2.50
C ALA A 195 16.83 -6.75 1.13
N TRP A 196 17.87 -6.64 0.31
CA TRP A 196 17.97 -7.38 -0.96
C TRP A 196 18.11 -8.88 -0.73
N ALA A 197 18.98 -9.32 0.19
CA ALA A 197 19.15 -10.75 0.51
C ALA A 197 17.82 -11.38 0.98
N ARG A 198 17.04 -10.67 1.79
CA ARG A 198 15.71 -11.08 2.24
C ARG A 198 14.73 -11.21 1.07
N PHE A 199 14.69 -10.22 0.18
CA PHE A 199 13.84 -10.27 -1.00
C PHE A 199 14.22 -11.44 -1.93
N GLU A 200 15.50 -11.66 -2.14
CA GLU A 200 16.04 -12.74 -2.96
C GLU A 200 15.73 -14.13 -2.39
N ALA A 201 15.61 -14.26 -1.07
CA ALA A 201 15.27 -15.50 -0.38
C ALA A 201 13.76 -15.84 -0.39
N MET A 202 12.89 -14.91 -0.77
CA MET A 202 11.43 -15.14 -0.78
C MET A 202 11.05 -16.14 -1.88
N SER A 203 10.16 -17.08 -1.56
CA SER A 203 9.72 -18.14 -2.48
C SER A 203 8.43 -17.83 -3.25
N CYS A 204 7.56 -16.95 -2.73
CA CYS A 204 6.26 -16.67 -3.35
C CYS A 204 6.41 -15.94 -4.70
N PRO A 205 5.57 -16.29 -5.71
CA PRO A 205 5.46 -15.52 -6.94
C PRO A 205 5.20 -14.04 -6.64
N THR A 206 5.86 -13.15 -7.36
CA THR A 206 5.78 -11.72 -7.10
C THR A 206 5.52 -10.92 -8.37
N LEU A 207 4.52 -10.04 -8.34
CA LEU A 207 4.28 -9.02 -9.36
C LEU A 207 4.77 -7.67 -8.83
N VAL A 208 5.72 -7.06 -9.51
CA VAL A 208 6.17 -5.68 -9.27
C VAL A 208 5.43 -4.76 -10.23
N ILE A 209 4.60 -3.89 -9.68
CA ILE A 209 3.95 -2.80 -10.42
C ILE A 209 4.74 -1.53 -10.18
N ARG A 210 5.07 -0.82 -11.26
CA ARG A 210 5.84 0.42 -11.20
C ARG A 210 5.14 1.54 -11.95
N GLY A 211 5.09 2.72 -11.34
CA GLY A 211 4.81 3.96 -12.08
C GLY A 211 6.04 4.42 -12.86
N GLU A 212 5.91 4.71 -14.17
CA GLU A 212 7.04 5.07 -15.04
C GLU A 212 7.85 6.25 -14.51
N THR A 213 7.19 7.20 -13.84
CA THR A 213 7.83 8.39 -13.27
C THR A 213 8.08 8.28 -11.75
N SER A 214 8.04 7.07 -11.18
CA SER A 214 8.27 6.87 -9.75
C SER A 214 9.69 7.27 -9.34
N ASP A 215 9.78 8.09 -8.32
CA ASP A 215 11.02 8.47 -7.62
C ASP A 215 11.36 7.50 -6.49
N LEU A 216 10.42 6.64 -6.10
CA LEU A 216 10.57 5.69 -5.01
C LEU A 216 11.00 4.31 -5.52
N LEU A 217 10.31 3.75 -6.50
CA LEU A 217 10.71 2.54 -7.20
C LEU A 217 11.34 2.94 -8.54
N THR A 218 12.66 3.14 -8.53
CA THR A 218 13.37 3.51 -9.77
C THR A 218 13.39 2.35 -10.77
N ASP A 219 13.62 2.66 -12.04
CA ASP A 219 13.74 1.64 -13.09
C ASP A 219 14.83 0.60 -12.75
N ALA A 220 15.98 1.05 -12.26
CA ALA A 220 17.09 0.19 -11.88
C ALA A 220 16.74 -0.78 -10.74
N ILE A 221 16.00 -0.29 -9.71
CA ILE A 221 15.55 -1.13 -8.59
C ILE A 221 14.54 -2.17 -9.10
N ALA A 222 13.54 -1.75 -9.87
CA ALA A 222 12.51 -2.65 -10.39
C ALA A 222 13.10 -3.71 -11.33
N GLU A 223 14.07 -3.35 -12.16
CA GLU A 223 14.75 -4.30 -13.05
C GLU A 223 15.62 -5.28 -12.26
N ARG A 224 16.35 -4.82 -11.25
CA ARG A 224 17.08 -5.71 -10.33
C ARG A 224 16.13 -6.70 -9.64
N MET A 225 14.95 -6.25 -9.17
CA MET A 225 13.95 -7.15 -8.59
C MET A 225 13.50 -8.23 -9.58
N ARG A 226 13.22 -7.85 -10.83
CA ARG A 226 12.80 -8.76 -11.89
C ARG A 226 13.87 -9.83 -12.20
N LEU A 227 15.14 -9.44 -12.17
CA LEU A 227 16.27 -10.33 -12.48
C LEU A 227 16.71 -11.20 -11.29
N SER A 228 16.35 -10.82 -10.06
CA SER A 228 16.83 -11.50 -8.85
C SER A 228 16.22 -12.88 -8.62
N ARG A 229 15.01 -13.13 -9.18
CA ARG A 229 14.28 -14.40 -9.03
C ARG A 229 13.46 -14.72 -10.28
N ASN A 230 13.35 -16.00 -10.64
CA ASN A 230 12.62 -16.45 -11.84
C ASN A 230 11.09 -16.27 -11.75
N ASN A 231 10.55 -16.09 -10.54
CA ASN A 231 9.11 -15.92 -10.26
C ASN A 231 8.73 -14.48 -9.97
N VAL A 232 9.54 -13.51 -10.40
CA VAL A 232 9.20 -12.07 -10.35
C VAL A 232 8.81 -11.59 -11.73
N GLN A 233 7.59 -11.07 -11.84
CA GLN A 233 7.07 -10.36 -13.01
C GLN A 233 7.12 -8.85 -12.76
N ARG A 234 7.30 -8.05 -13.81
CA ARG A 234 7.28 -6.58 -13.74
C ARG A 234 6.32 -6.01 -14.76
N VAL A 235 5.54 -5.02 -14.36
CA VAL A 235 4.67 -4.22 -15.24
C VAL A 235 4.82 -2.74 -14.88
N ASP A 236 5.14 -1.92 -15.88
CA ASP A 236 5.24 -0.46 -15.72
C ASP A 236 3.99 0.22 -16.28
N PHE A 237 3.49 1.23 -15.60
CA PHE A 237 2.35 2.05 -16.04
C PHE A 237 2.80 3.47 -16.37
N LYS A 238 2.50 3.90 -17.59
CA LYS A 238 2.73 5.27 -18.06
C LYS A 238 1.86 6.26 -17.29
N ASN A 239 2.34 7.51 -17.22
CA ASN A 239 1.64 8.62 -16.57
C ASN A 239 1.33 8.40 -15.07
N ALA A 240 2.06 7.51 -14.41
CA ALA A 240 1.98 7.30 -12.97
C ALA A 240 3.39 7.37 -12.37
N GLY A 241 3.47 7.89 -11.16
CA GLY A 241 4.64 7.85 -10.29
C GLY A 241 4.35 7.03 -9.04
N HIS A 242 4.75 7.51 -7.87
CA HIS A 242 4.52 6.80 -6.61
C HIS A 242 3.20 7.22 -5.95
N ALA A 243 2.20 6.35 -6.01
CA ALA A 243 2.12 5.02 -6.62
C ALA A 243 0.93 4.95 -7.59
N PRO A 244 0.95 4.06 -8.62
CA PRO A 244 -0.25 3.80 -9.42
C PRO A 244 -1.46 3.53 -8.53
N TYR A 245 -2.61 4.16 -8.85
CA TYR A 245 -3.78 4.14 -7.95
C TYR A 245 -4.61 2.86 -8.04
N LEU A 246 -4.21 1.91 -8.90
CA LEU A 246 -4.82 0.59 -9.11
C LEU A 246 -6.31 0.61 -9.46
N ASN A 247 -6.79 1.66 -10.11
CA ASN A 247 -8.19 1.88 -10.47
C ASN A 247 -8.48 1.78 -11.98
N THR A 248 -7.43 1.76 -12.82
CA THR A 248 -7.61 1.67 -14.27
C THR A 248 -7.82 0.24 -14.73
N THR A 249 -8.53 0.06 -15.86
CA THR A 249 -8.77 -1.26 -16.46
C THR A 249 -7.47 -2.01 -16.74
N SER A 250 -6.41 -1.32 -17.17
CA SER A 250 -5.10 -1.94 -17.45
C SER A 250 -4.40 -2.43 -16.19
N GLN A 251 -4.41 -1.63 -15.12
CA GLN A 251 -3.82 -1.99 -13.82
C GLN A 251 -4.55 -3.19 -13.20
N ILE A 252 -5.88 -3.14 -13.17
CA ILE A 252 -6.73 -4.22 -12.65
C ILE A 252 -6.52 -5.51 -13.47
N ARG A 253 -6.42 -5.40 -14.80
CA ARG A 253 -6.18 -6.57 -15.68
C ARG A 253 -4.84 -7.22 -15.38
N ALA A 254 -3.76 -6.46 -15.22
CA ALA A 254 -2.44 -6.99 -14.90
C ALA A 254 -2.46 -7.76 -13.58
N ILE A 255 -3.11 -7.22 -12.54
CA ILE A 255 -3.28 -7.90 -11.25
C ILE A 255 -4.09 -9.19 -11.41
N LYS A 256 -5.24 -9.14 -12.10
CA LYS A 256 -6.09 -10.33 -12.32
C LYS A 256 -5.35 -11.43 -13.08
N GLN A 257 -4.58 -11.09 -14.10
CA GLN A 257 -3.79 -12.05 -14.87
C GLN A 257 -2.73 -12.72 -14.00
N PHE A 258 -2.02 -11.95 -13.19
CA PHE A 258 -1.03 -12.49 -12.25
C PHE A 258 -1.66 -13.42 -11.21
N LEU A 259 -2.75 -13.00 -10.56
CA LEU A 259 -3.43 -13.79 -9.53
C LEU A 259 -4.12 -15.07 -10.08
N ALA A 260 -4.33 -15.15 -11.39
CA ALA A 260 -4.90 -16.32 -12.06
C ALA A 260 -3.84 -17.30 -12.59
N SER A 261 -2.55 -16.97 -12.46
CA SER A 261 -1.43 -17.75 -13.05
C SER A 261 -0.96 -18.92 -12.16
N ASP A 262 -1.79 -19.38 -11.22
CA ASP A 262 -1.53 -20.52 -10.32
C ASP A 262 -2.13 -21.83 -10.84
#